data_fc71fdd8ad4c6af1bc56c586db82ccb8
#
_entry.id   fc71fdd8ad4c6af1bc56c586db82ccb8
#
_cell.length_a   1.000
_cell.length_b   1.000
_cell.length_c   1.000
_cell.angle_alpha   90.00
_cell.angle_beta   90.00
_cell.angle_gamma   90.00
#
_symmetry.space_group_name_H-M   'P 1'
#
loop_
_entity.id
_entity.type
_entity.pdbx_description
1 polymer ?
#
loop_
_entity_poly.entity_id
_entity_poly.type
_entity_poly.pdbx_seq_one_letter_code
_entity_poly.pdbx_strand_id
1 'polypeptide(L)'
;MHHFTSVSHLIALGMSVLLVAVLVPLARFRPGAWVRVVCWTLAVALVGNELAYQLLQAHRGTWSVVDSLPLFVCDVAAFIGAIALVWPRRILIEITWFWALAGTLQGMLTPDHVIAFPSYDWVEYYGDHVGVILAAGLLVVGLRLHPRAGSVLRVSVVTILFFAFVGVVDAATGGNYDYLRVPSPGSLLTLIGPWPWYILSAAGVGVVSILVLDLPFWRERRRLMRRASLEAASGG
;
A
#
# COMPACT_ATOMS: atom_id res chain seq x y z
N MET A 1 -3.71 -24.21 -6.96
CA MET A 1 -4.87 -23.54 -6.34
C MET A 1 -4.91 -23.57 -4.81
N HIS A 2 -3.83 -23.96 -4.11
CA HIS A 2 -3.84 -24.09 -2.62
C HIS A 2 -3.14 -22.93 -1.87
N HIS A 3 -2.75 -21.85 -2.55
CA HIS A 3 -1.99 -20.75 -1.95
C HIS A 3 -2.85 -19.91 -1.00
N PHE A 4 -4.11 -19.67 -1.34
CA PHE A 4 -5.04 -18.81 -0.57
C PHE A 4 -5.59 -19.44 0.72
N THR A 5 -5.37 -20.73 0.93
CA THR A 5 -5.91 -21.49 2.07
C THR A 5 -4.83 -22.01 3.02
N SER A 6 -3.57 -21.59 2.85
CA SER A 6 -2.53 -22.00 3.80
C SER A 6 -2.81 -21.39 5.18
N VAL A 7 -2.60 -22.17 6.23
CA VAL A 7 -2.80 -21.72 7.62
C VAL A 7 -2.00 -20.47 7.93
N SER A 8 -0.75 -20.40 7.45
CA SER A 8 0.13 -19.24 7.65
C SER A 8 -0.40 -17.98 6.99
N HIS A 9 -1.01 -18.10 5.78
CA HIS A 9 -1.65 -16.98 5.12
C HIS A 9 -2.91 -16.50 5.88
N LEU A 10 -3.75 -17.43 6.32
CA LEU A 10 -4.95 -17.10 7.11
C LEU A 10 -4.59 -16.43 8.45
N ILE A 11 -3.51 -16.86 9.09
CA ILE A 11 -2.99 -16.22 10.29
C ILE A 11 -2.56 -14.78 9.99
N ALA A 12 -1.80 -14.55 8.91
CA ALA A 12 -1.38 -13.21 8.51
C ALA A 12 -2.58 -12.29 8.22
N LEU A 13 -3.60 -12.77 7.50
CA LEU A 13 -4.84 -12.04 7.28
C LEU A 13 -5.56 -11.74 8.61
N GLY A 14 -5.69 -12.73 9.49
CA GLY A 14 -6.31 -12.54 10.80
C GLY A 14 -5.58 -11.52 11.67
N MET A 15 -4.25 -11.57 11.69
CA MET A 15 -3.41 -10.59 12.39
C MET A 15 -3.59 -9.18 11.82
N SER A 16 -3.65 -9.03 10.50
CA SER A 16 -3.88 -7.73 9.86
C SER A 16 -5.21 -7.13 10.26
N VAL A 17 -6.28 -7.93 10.14
CA VAL A 17 -7.63 -7.50 10.54
C VAL A 17 -7.65 -7.11 12.01
N LEU A 18 -7.06 -7.92 12.89
CA LEU A 18 -7.00 -7.66 14.32
C LEU A 18 -6.25 -6.36 14.63
N LEU A 19 -5.04 -6.18 14.08
CA LEU A 19 -4.23 -4.99 14.31
C LEU A 19 -4.94 -3.72 13.83
N VAL A 20 -5.51 -3.74 12.62
CA VAL A 20 -6.24 -2.61 12.07
C VAL A 20 -7.52 -2.34 12.88
N ALA A 21 -8.30 -3.38 13.21
CA ALA A 21 -9.57 -3.25 13.94
C ALA A 21 -9.37 -2.79 15.39
N VAL A 22 -8.21 -3.03 15.99
CA VAL A 22 -7.93 -2.59 17.37
C VAL A 22 -7.22 -1.24 17.38
N LEU A 23 -6.08 -1.12 16.68
CA LEU A 23 -5.21 0.06 16.82
C LEU A 23 -5.80 1.31 16.14
N VAL A 24 -6.50 1.16 15.01
CA VAL A 24 -7.04 2.31 14.28
C VAL A 24 -8.21 2.96 15.04
N PRO A 25 -9.22 2.21 15.52
CA PRO A 25 -10.28 2.79 16.37
C PRO A 25 -9.72 3.31 17.69
N LEU A 26 -8.76 2.62 18.30
CA LEU A 26 -8.14 3.06 19.54
C LEU A 26 -7.44 4.42 19.33
N ALA A 27 -6.68 4.59 18.26
CA ALA A 27 -6.07 5.87 17.90
C ALA A 27 -7.12 6.96 17.65
N ARG A 28 -8.25 6.58 17.07
CA ARG A 28 -9.35 7.49 16.74
C ARG A 28 -10.09 8.02 17.95
N PHE A 29 -10.43 7.12 18.91
CA PHE A 29 -11.32 7.41 20.04
C PHE A 29 -10.59 7.64 21.36
N ARG A 30 -9.33 7.20 21.45
CA ARG A 30 -8.47 7.37 22.63
C ARG A 30 -7.10 7.95 22.23
N PRO A 31 -7.06 9.15 21.60
CA PRO A 31 -5.78 9.75 21.17
C PRO A 31 -4.90 10.03 22.39
N GLY A 32 -3.59 9.86 22.22
CA GLY A 32 -2.60 10.11 23.28
C GLY A 32 -1.16 9.94 22.77
N ALA A 33 -0.20 10.11 23.64
CA ALA A 33 1.23 9.98 23.30
C ALA A 33 1.58 8.58 22.73
N TRP A 34 0.86 7.55 23.16
CA TRP A 34 1.04 6.17 22.69
C TRP A 34 0.86 6.04 21.16
N VAL A 35 -0.04 6.84 20.54
CA VAL A 35 -0.23 6.83 19.07
C VAL A 35 1.06 7.22 18.36
N ARG A 36 1.77 8.23 18.89
CA ARG A 36 3.07 8.64 18.36
C ARG A 36 4.10 7.53 18.49
N VAL A 37 4.12 6.85 19.64
CA VAL A 37 5.02 5.70 19.85
C VAL A 37 4.72 4.60 18.83
N VAL A 38 3.44 4.24 18.64
CA VAL A 38 3.04 3.25 17.62
C VAL A 38 3.46 3.67 16.22
N CYS A 39 3.24 4.94 15.84
CA CYS A 39 3.66 5.44 14.53
C CYS A 39 5.18 5.33 14.32
N TRP A 40 5.98 5.72 15.31
CA TRP A 40 7.44 5.60 15.22
C TRP A 40 7.91 4.14 15.20
N THR A 41 7.35 3.28 16.05
CA THR A 41 7.67 1.86 16.07
C THR A 41 7.35 1.20 14.74
N LEU A 42 6.17 1.49 14.18
CA LEU A 42 5.77 0.96 12.88
C LEU A 42 6.67 1.48 11.75
N ALA A 43 7.04 2.76 11.77
CA ALA A 43 7.94 3.33 10.77
C ALA A 43 9.33 2.68 10.82
N VAL A 44 9.88 2.47 12.02
CA VAL A 44 11.16 1.76 12.21
C VAL A 44 11.05 0.31 11.78
N ALA A 45 9.93 -0.36 12.08
CA ALA A 45 9.69 -1.75 11.69
C ALA A 45 9.64 -1.91 10.17
N LEU A 46 8.91 -1.05 9.45
CA LEU A 46 8.82 -1.08 7.99
C LEU A 46 10.19 -0.88 7.33
N VAL A 47 10.89 0.20 7.68
CA VAL A 47 12.22 0.46 7.12
C VAL A 47 13.22 -0.62 7.53
N GLY A 48 13.17 -1.06 8.78
CA GLY A 48 14.06 -2.10 9.29
C GLY A 48 13.85 -3.45 8.62
N ASN A 49 12.60 -3.81 8.31
CA ASN A 49 12.25 -5.05 7.63
C ASN A 49 12.80 -5.07 6.19
N GLU A 50 12.56 -4.00 5.43
CA GLU A 50 13.10 -3.82 4.09
C GLU A 50 14.64 -3.87 4.06
N LEU A 51 15.30 -3.12 4.94
CA LEU A 51 16.77 -3.12 5.01
C LEU A 51 17.33 -4.47 5.43
N ALA A 52 16.69 -5.16 6.37
CA ALA A 52 17.10 -6.47 6.80
C ALA A 52 16.96 -7.51 5.67
N TYR A 53 15.91 -7.41 4.85
CA TYR A 53 15.75 -8.25 3.67
C TYR A 53 16.88 -8.05 2.67
N GLN A 54 17.19 -6.79 2.32
CA GLN A 54 18.29 -6.46 1.41
C GLN A 54 19.64 -7.02 1.93
N LEU A 55 19.92 -6.82 3.23
CA LEU A 55 21.13 -7.32 3.85
C LEU A 55 21.20 -8.85 3.87
N LEU A 56 20.06 -9.50 4.12
CA LEU A 56 20.00 -10.96 4.13
C LEU A 56 20.21 -11.56 2.74
N GLN A 57 19.63 -10.97 1.69
CA GLN A 57 19.86 -11.38 0.31
C GLN A 57 21.33 -11.20 -0.09
N ALA A 58 21.93 -10.08 0.29
CA ALA A 58 23.35 -9.83 0.05
C ALA A 58 24.24 -10.85 0.80
N HIS A 59 23.92 -11.16 2.07
CA HIS A 59 24.65 -12.15 2.88
C HIS A 59 24.53 -13.57 2.31
N ARG A 60 23.35 -13.93 1.78
CA ARG A 60 23.13 -15.24 1.12
C ARG A 60 23.79 -15.33 -0.25
N GLY A 61 24.32 -14.23 -0.80
CA GLY A 61 24.86 -14.18 -2.15
C GLY A 61 23.78 -14.30 -3.26
N THR A 62 22.53 -14.09 -2.91
CA THR A 62 21.36 -14.15 -3.81
C THR A 62 20.91 -12.79 -4.29
N TRP A 63 21.48 -11.70 -3.77
CA TRP A 63 21.10 -10.35 -4.16
C TRP A 63 21.42 -10.09 -5.63
N SER A 64 20.44 -9.63 -6.38
CA SER A 64 20.56 -9.32 -7.81
C SER A 64 19.77 -8.05 -8.17
N VAL A 65 20.33 -7.23 -9.04
CA VAL A 65 19.64 -6.07 -9.60
C VAL A 65 18.40 -6.44 -10.42
N VAL A 66 18.24 -7.71 -10.77
CA VAL A 66 17.12 -8.21 -11.59
C VAL A 66 15.85 -8.42 -10.76
N ASP A 67 16.01 -8.76 -9.46
CA ASP A 67 14.88 -9.20 -8.62
C ASP A 67 14.93 -8.73 -7.15
N SER A 68 16.03 -8.10 -6.73
CA SER A 68 16.22 -7.74 -5.31
C SER A 68 16.11 -6.25 -5.02
N LEU A 69 15.98 -5.38 -6.02
CA LEU A 69 15.75 -3.96 -5.75
C LEU A 69 14.37 -3.75 -5.10
N PRO A 70 14.25 -2.86 -4.11
CA PRO A 70 12.97 -2.56 -3.47
C PRO A 70 12.10 -1.68 -4.38
N LEU A 71 11.63 -2.25 -5.48
CA LEU A 71 10.90 -1.54 -6.55
C LEU A 71 9.49 -2.08 -6.77
N PHE A 72 9.05 -3.10 -6.05
CA PHE A 72 7.63 -3.41 -6.02
C PHE A 72 6.87 -2.27 -5.33
N VAL A 73 5.66 -2.00 -5.78
CA VAL A 73 4.83 -0.94 -5.22
C VAL A 73 4.62 -1.08 -3.71
N CYS A 74 4.61 -2.30 -3.18
CA CYS A 74 4.50 -2.58 -1.74
C CYS A 74 5.76 -2.16 -0.98
N ASP A 75 6.97 -2.42 -1.52
CA ASP A 75 8.24 -2.04 -0.89
C ASP A 75 8.36 -0.51 -0.81
N VAL A 76 8.08 0.17 -1.93
CA VAL A 76 8.09 1.64 -1.96
C VAL A 76 6.98 2.22 -1.08
N ALA A 77 5.82 1.56 -1.00
CA ALA A 77 4.75 1.97 -0.08
C ALA A 77 5.15 1.81 1.39
N ALA A 78 5.99 0.82 1.74
CA ALA A 78 6.53 0.67 3.08
C ALA A 78 7.42 1.87 3.47
N PHE A 79 8.33 2.28 2.59
CA PHE A 79 9.15 3.48 2.82
C PHE A 79 8.31 4.77 2.89
N ILE A 80 7.39 4.96 1.95
CA ILE A 80 6.52 6.15 1.92
C ILE A 80 5.62 6.18 3.16
N GLY A 81 5.05 5.04 3.55
CA GLY A 81 4.23 4.89 4.75
C GLY A 81 5.01 5.20 6.03
N ALA A 82 6.24 4.67 6.13
CA ALA A 82 7.13 4.95 7.27
C ALA A 82 7.44 6.46 7.38
N ILE A 83 7.77 7.11 6.26
CA ILE A 83 8.01 8.56 6.24
C ILE A 83 6.73 9.33 6.60
N ALA A 84 5.57 8.91 6.08
CA ALA A 84 4.30 9.56 6.38
C ALA A 84 3.88 9.46 7.85
N LEU A 85 4.20 8.35 8.52
CA LEU A 85 3.93 8.14 9.96
C LEU A 85 4.73 9.11 10.84
N VAL A 86 5.97 9.40 10.46
CA VAL A 86 6.89 10.29 11.20
C VAL A 86 6.75 11.74 10.76
N TRP A 87 6.59 11.96 9.47
CA TRP A 87 6.48 13.27 8.85
C TRP A 87 5.26 13.34 7.93
N PRO A 88 4.06 13.61 8.48
CA PRO A 88 2.78 13.45 7.79
C PRO A 88 2.52 14.56 6.74
N ARG A 89 3.28 14.54 5.65
CA ARG A 89 3.03 15.39 4.48
C ARG A 89 1.82 14.89 3.69
N ARG A 90 0.97 15.79 3.27
CA ARG A 90 -0.31 15.46 2.62
C ARG A 90 -0.17 14.49 1.43
N ILE A 91 0.83 14.71 0.57
CA ILE A 91 1.06 13.83 -0.58
C ILE A 91 1.47 12.41 -0.16
N LEU A 92 2.31 12.28 0.87
CA LEU A 92 2.74 10.97 1.37
C LEU A 92 1.56 10.19 1.98
N ILE A 93 0.68 10.89 2.72
CA ILE A 93 -0.55 10.29 3.27
C ILE A 93 -1.47 9.81 2.15
N GLU A 94 -1.65 10.62 1.09
CA GLU A 94 -2.46 10.27 -0.07
C GLU A 94 -1.91 9.04 -0.78
N ILE A 95 -0.59 8.99 -1.04
CA ILE A 95 0.06 7.83 -1.67
C ILE A 95 -0.07 6.60 -0.76
N THR A 96 0.27 6.71 0.54
CA THR A 96 0.15 5.60 1.49
C THR A 96 -1.26 5.03 1.50
N TRP A 97 -2.30 5.88 1.55
CA TRP A 97 -3.70 5.44 1.57
C TRP A 97 -4.08 4.64 0.31
N PHE A 98 -3.81 5.22 -0.85
CA PHE A 98 -4.24 4.59 -2.09
C PHE A 98 -3.38 3.38 -2.47
N TRP A 99 -2.06 3.42 -2.28
CA TRP A 99 -1.19 2.29 -2.57
C TRP A 99 -1.38 1.14 -1.59
N ALA A 100 -1.61 1.43 -0.30
CA ALA A 100 -1.94 0.40 0.68
C ALA A 100 -3.20 -0.38 0.32
N LEU A 101 -4.27 0.31 -0.10
CA LEU A 101 -5.58 -0.32 -0.27
C LEU A 101 -5.86 -0.76 -1.71
N ALA A 102 -5.31 -0.09 -2.73
CA ALA A 102 -5.47 -0.48 -4.13
C ALA A 102 -4.38 -1.42 -4.64
N GLY A 103 -3.20 -1.44 -4.01
CA GLY A 103 -2.05 -2.28 -4.37
C GLY A 103 -1.73 -3.32 -3.31
N THR A 104 -1.12 -2.89 -2.18
CA THR A 104 -0.62 -3.78 -1.13
C THR A 104 -1.68 -4.73 -0.57
N LEU A 105 -2.91 -4.25 -0.32
CA LEU A 105 -4.00 -5.11 0.13
C LEU A 105 -4.34 -6.20 -0.90
N GLN A 106 -4.27 -5.89 -2.19
CA GLN A 106 -4.51 -6.87 -3.24
C GLN A 106 -3.44 -7.97 -3.22
N GLY A 107 -2.16 -7.62 -3.12
CA GLY A 107 -1.07 -8.60 -2.97
C GLY A 107 -1.27 -9.49 -1.75
N MET A 108 -1.71 -8.89 -0.64
CA MET A 108 -2.00 -9.65 0.58
C MET A 108 -3.20 -10.60 0.45
N LEU A 109 -4.26 -10.21 -0.27
CA LEU A 109 -5.44 -11.06 -0.47
C LEU A 109 -5.18 -12.19 -1.46
N THR A 110 -4.34 -11.95 -2.45
CA THR A 110 -4.04 -12.88 -3.56
C THR A 110 -2.55 -13.03 -3.79
N PRO A 111 -1.81 -13.62 -2.81
CA PRO A 111 -0.37 -13.83 -2.96
C PRO A 111 -0.10 -14.73 -4.16
N ASP A 112 0.92 -14.41 -4.91
CA ASP A 112 1.28 -15.11 -6.14
C ASP A 112 2.07 -16.40 -5.90
N HIS A 113 2.65 -16.56 -4.70
CA HIS A 113 3.40 -17.75 -4.30
C HIS A 113 3.20 -18.11 -2.83
N VAL A 114 3.50 -19.35 -2.48
CA VAL A 114 3.45 -19.80 -1.07
C VAL A 114 4.77 -19.48 -0.40
N ILE A 115 4.72 -18.63 0.59
CA ILE A 115 5.86 -18.36 1.46
C ILE A 115 5.72 -19.20 2.73
N ALA A 116 6.71 -20.05 2.98
CA ALA A 116 6.66 -20.98 4.09
C ALA A 116 6.93 -20.26 5.43
N PHE A 117 6.03 -20.47 6.40
CA PHE A 117 6.29 -20.08 7.79
C PHE A 117 7.03 -21.23 8.52
N PRO A 118 8.03 -20.93 9.38
CA PRO A 118 8.56 -19.63 9.75
C PRO A 118 9.85 -19.30 8.94
N SER A 119 9.70 -18.60 7.82
CA SER A 119 10.87 -18.07 7.10
C SER A 119 10.96 -16.56 7.28
N TYR A 120 12.16 -15.97 7.10
CA TYR A 120 12.28 -14.52 7.11
C TYR A 120 11.54 -13.89 5.91
N ASP A 121 11.52 -14.55 4.75
CA ASP A 121 10.78 -14.12 3.58
C ASP A 121 9.26 -14.00 3.87
N TRP A 122 8.72 -14.87 4.75
CA TRP A 122 7.35 -14.76 5.24
C TRP A 122 7.16 -13.52 6.13
N VAL A 123 8.10 -13.27 7.04
CA VAL A 123 8.06 -12.10 7.95
C VAL A 123 8.16 -10.81 7.14
N GLU A 124 9.04 -10.77 6.18
CA GLU A 124 9.25 -9.63 5.29
C GLU A 124 7.96 -9.33 4.50
N TYR A 125 7.48 -10.28 3.72
CA TYR A 125 6.31 -10.11 2.89
C TYR A 125 5.06 -9.68 3.68
N TYR A 126 4.67 -10.47 4.69
CA TYR A 126 3.46 -10.17 5.46
C TYR A 126 3.66 -9.00 6.43
N GLY A 127 4.85 -8.79 6.96
CA GLY A 127 5.17 -7.67 7.83
C GLY A 127 4.98 -6.33 7.12
N ASP A 128 5.48 -6.20 5.91
CA ASP A 128 5.35 -4.98 5.13
C ASP A 128 3.93 -4.75 4.64
N HIS A 129 3.26 -5.79 4.12
CA HIS A 129 1.87 -5.67 3.71
C HIS A 129 0.93 -5.26 4.86
N VAL A 130 1.05 -5.93 6.02
CA VAL A 130 0.28 -5.57 7.23
C VAL A 130 0.64 -4.18 7.71
N GLY A 131 1.93 -3.86 7.75
CA GLY A 131 2.45 -2.59 8.23
C GLY A 131 1.98 -1.41 7.38
N VAL A 132 2.00 -1.52 6.06
CA VAL A 132 1.55 -0.47 5.13
C VAL A 132 0.04 -0.25 5.25
N ILE A 133 -0.77 -1.32 5.36
CA ILE A 133 -2.22 -1.23 5.56
C ILE A 133 -2.53 -0.57 6.91
N LEU A 134 -1.81 -0.95 7.97
CA LEU A 134 -1.96 -0.34 9.29
C LEU A 134 -1.54 1.14 9.29
N ALA A 135 -0.45 1.50 8.61
CA ALA A 135 -0.01 2.89 8.46
C ALA A 135 -1.08 3.75 7.78
N ALA A 136 -1.66 3.26 6.68
CA ALA A 136 -2.76 3.92 5.99
C ALA A 136 -3.98 4.13 6.91
N GLY A 137 -4.39 3.08 7.63
CA GLY A 137 -5.48 3.14 8.59
C GLY A 137 -5.23 4.14 9.73
N LEU A 138 -4.03 4.10 10.33
CA LEU A 138 -3.65 5.04 11.41
C LEU A 138 -3.66 6.48 10.93
N LEU A 139 -3.03 6.76 9.78
CA LEU A 139 -2.93 8.13 9.24
C LEU A 139 -4.32 8.69 8.87
N VAL A 140 -5.09 7.94 8.06
CA VAL A 140 -6.30 8.49 7.47
C VAL A 140 -7.51 8.37 8.38
N VAL A 141 -7.70 7.21 9.03
CA VAL A 141 -8.86 6.97 9.90
C VAL A 141 -8.55 7.32 11.35
N GLY A 142 -7.44 6.85 11.89
CA GLY A 142 -7.02 7.09 13.28
C GLY A 142 -6.77 8.56 13.55
N LEU A 143 -5.85 9.17 12.80
CA LEU A 143 -5.43 10.57 12.95
C LEU A 143 -6.28 11.56 12.14
N ARG A 144 -7.26 11.11 11.36
CA ARG A 144 -8.16 11.94 10.54
C ARG A 144 -7.43 12.79 9.48
N LEU A 145 -6.34 12.31 8.96
CA LEU A 145 -5.58 13.01 7.93
C LEU A 145 -6.12 12.67 6.53
N HIS A 146 -7.36 13.07 6.27
CA HIS A 146 -8.10 12.69 5.06
C HIS A 146 -7.44 13.20 3.77
N PRO A 147 -7.52 12.42 2.65
CA PRO A 147 -7.09 12.86 1.33
C PRO A 147 -7.80 14.14 0.89
N ARG A 148 -7.06 15.05 0.26
CA ARG A 148 -7.57 16.35 -0.21
C ARG A 148 -8.33 16.21 -1.52
N ALA A 149 -9.08 17.23 -1.90
CA ALA A 149 -9.64 17.34 -3.25
C ALA A 149 -8.52 17.22 -4.30
N GLY A 150 -8.77 16.45 -5.36
CA GLY A 150 -7.80 16.19 -6.42
C GLY A 150 -6.71 15.15 -6.05
N SER A 151 -6.81 14.45 -4.91
CA SER A 151 -5.90 13.37 -4.53
C SER A 151 -5.84 12.25 -5.57
N VAL A 152 -6.97 11.89 -6.16
CA VAL A 152 -7.06 10.88 -7.23
C VAL A 152 -6.11 11.23 -8.37
N LEU A 153 -6.19 12.44 -8.92
CA LEU A 153 -5.33 12.86 -10.03
C LEU A 153 -3.85 12.87 -9.61
N ARG A 154 -3.54 13.44 -8.44
CA ARG A 154 -2.15 13.52 -7.96
C ARG A 154 -1.54 12.13 -7.79
N VAL A 155 -2.26 11.23 -7.11
CA VAL A 155 -1.74 9.86 -6.89
C VAL A 155 -1.68 9.08 -8.19
N SER A 156 -2.68 9.21 -9.09
CA SER A 156 -2.61 8.56 -10.41
C SER A 156 -1.38 9.02 -11.21
N VAL A 157 -1.08 10.32 -11.21
CA VAL A 157 0.13 10.83 -11.88
C VAL A 157 1.40 10.26 -11.26
N VAL A 158 1.51 10.27 -9.92
CA VAL A 158 2.67 9.68 -9.23
C VAL A 158 2.80 8.19 -9.55
N THR A 159 1.69 7.45 -9.55
CA THR A 159 1.68 6.02 -9.87
C THR A 159 2.11 5.76 -11.30
N ILE A 160 1.63 6.53 -12.27
CA ILE A 160 2.06 6.40 -13.68
C ILE A 160 3.57 6.68 -13.83
N LEU A 161 4.06 7.74 -13.20
CA LEU A 161 5.50 8.08 -13.24
C LEU A 161 6.34 6.99 -12.55
N PHE A 162 5.86 6.44 -11.45
CA PHE A 162 6.52 5.32 -10.77
C PHE A 162 6.59 4.08 -11.66
N PHE A 163 5.49 3.62 -12.24
CA PHE A 163 5.52 2.46 -13.14
C PHE A 163 6.30 2.71 -14.44
N ALA A 164 6.31 3.94 -14.96
CA ALA A 164 7.18 4.29 -16.07
C ALA A 164 8.67 4.18 -15.70
N PHE A 165 9.04 4.65 -14.50
CA PHE A 165 10.40 4.49 -13.97
C PHE A 165 10.76 3.02 -13.78
N VAL A 166 9.89 2.22 -13.15
CA VAL A 166 10.09 0.78 -12.95
C VAL A 166 10.24 0.07 -14.30
N GLY A 167 9.42 0.39 -15.29
CA GLY A 167 9.54 -0.16 -16.63
C GLY A 167 10.87 0.14 -17.32
N VAL A 168 11.44 1.33 -17.08
CA VAL A 168 12.80 1.66 -17.57
C VAL A 168 13.86 0.82 -16.86
N VAL A 169 13.74 0.64 -15.54
CA VAL A 169 14.65 -0.23 -14.76
C VAL A 169 14.56 -1.67 -15.26
N ASP A 170 13.35 -2.21 -15.44
CA ASP A 170 13.13 -3.55 -15.98
C ASP A 170 13.77 -3.74 -17.36
N ALA A 171 13.63 -2.74 -18.22
CA ALA A 171 14.24 -2.77 -19.55
C ALA A 171 15.78 -2.75 -19.49
N ALA A 172 16.35 -2.00 -18.54
CA ALA A 172 17.80 -1.85 -18.38
C ALA A 172 18.44 -3.05 -17.68
N THR A 173 17.75 -3.68 -16.73
CA THR A 173 18.30 -4.75 -15.87
C THR A 173 17.90 -6.16 -16.31
N GLY A 174 16.84 -6.28 -17.10
CA GLY A 174 16.20 -7.57 -17.40
C GLY A 174 15.19 -8.00 -16.32
N GLY A 175 14.93 -7.15 -15.30
CA GLY A 175 13.99 -7.40 -14.22
C GLY A 175 12.55 -7.51 -14.66
N ASN A 176 11.67 -7.79 -13.69
CA ASN A 176 10.22 -7.87 -13.89
C ASN A 176 9.47 -7.35 -12.65
N TYR A 177 9.90 -6.17 -12.17
CA TYR A 177 9.29 -5.51 -11.02
C TYR A 177 7.85 -5.13 -11.33
N ASP A 178 6.96 -5.27 -10.35
CA ASP A 178 5.52 -5.06 -10.49
C ASP A 178 4.89 -5.85 -11.67
N TYR A 179 5.59 -6.89 -12.14
CA TYR A 179 5.13 -7.77 -13.24
C TYR A 179 4.85 -7.01 -14.54
N LEU A 180 5.63 -5.96 -14.86
CA LEU A 180 5.38 -5.14 -16.05
C LEU A 180 5.76 -5.84 -17.37
N ARG A 181 6.59 -6.88 -17.32
CA ARG A 181 7.03 -7.64 -18.52
C ARG A 181 6.31 -8.96 -18.67
N VAL A 182 6.15 -9.70 -17.57
CA VAL A 182 5.51 -11.01 -17.53
C VAL A 182 4.62 -11.08 -16.30
N PRO A 183 3.34 -11.48 -16.41
CA PRO A 183 2.47 -11.62 -15.27
C PRO A 183 2.95 -12.75 -14.36
N SER A 184 2.80 -12.59 -13.04
CA SER A 184 3.11 -13.65 -12.10
C SER A 184 2.22 -14.88 -12.35
N PRO A 185 2.80 -16.09 -12.45
CA PRO A 185 2.03 -17.31 -12.69
C PRO A 185 0.97 -17.53 -11.61
N GLY A 186 -0.28 -17.74 -12.00
CA GLY A 186 -1.39 -17.96 -11.07
C GLY A 186 -1.98 -16.71 -10.44
N SER A 187 -1.43 -15.52 -10.72
CA SER A 187 -2.02 -14.26 -10.29
C SER A 187 -3.25 -13.87 -11.11
N LEU A 188 -4.06 -12.94 -10.59
CA LEU A 188 -5.21 -12.39 -11.32
C LEU A 188 -4.79 -11.69 -12.62
N LEU A 189 -3.53 -11.27 -12.76
CA LEU A 189 -3.00 -10.62 -13.96
C LEU A 189 -3.09 -11.56 -15.18
N THR A 190 -2.96 -12.87 -14.99
CA THR A 190 -3.07 -13.85 -16.07
C THR A 190 -4.49 -13.97 -16.65
N LEU A 191 -5.51 -13.47 -15.92
CA LEU A 191 -6.92 -13.55 -16.32
C LEU A 191 -7.41 -12.31 -17.09
N ILE A 192 -6.65 -11.21 -17.04
CA ILE A 192 -7.10 -9.90 -17.57
C ILE A 192 -6.49 -9.55 -18.93
N GLY A 193 -5.82 -10.50 -19.59
CA GLY A 193 -5.37 -10.39 -20.96
C GLY A 193 -3.88 -10.71 -21.17
N PRO A 194 -3.43 -10.80 -22.44
CA PRO A 194 -2.02 -10.98 -22.78
C PRO A 194 -1.24 -9.67 -22.63
N TRP A 195 0.10 -9.78 -22.60
CA TRP A 195 0.98 -8.59 -22.67
C TRP A 195 0.79 -7.86 -24.03
N PRO A 196 0.76 -6.52 -24.05
CA PRO A 196 0.83 -5.58 -22.92
C PRO A 196 -0.56 -5.23 -22.32
N TRP A 197 -1.65 -5.83 -22.82
CA TRP A 197 -3.02 -5.45 -22.48
C TRP A 197 -3.38 -5.64 -21.01
N TYR A 198 -2.82 -6.68 -20.35
CA TYR A 198 -3.07 -6.86 -18.93
C TYR A 198 -2.57 -5.68 -18.08
N ILE A 199 -1.49 -4.95 -18.52
CA ILE A 199 -0.99 -3.76 -17.83
C ILE A 199 -2.04 -2.65 -17.87
N LEU A 200 -2.64 -2.43 -19.04
CA LEU A 200 -3.71 -1.43 -19.19
C LEU A 200 -4.96 -1.81 -18.40
N SER A 201 -5.31 -3.10 -18.40
CA SER A 201 -6.43 -3.62 -17.61
C SER A 201 -6.17 -3.46 -16.11
N ALA A 202 -4.98 -3.79 -15.63
CA ALA A 202 -4.57 -3.59 -14.23
C ALA A 202 -4.55 -2.10 -13.85
N ALA A 203 -4.04 -1.24 -14.72
CA ALA A 203 -4.08 0.22 -14.52
C ALA A 203 -5.53 0.73 -14.42
N GLY A 204 -6.44 0.23 -15.27
CA GLY A 204 -7.87 0.55 -15.21
C GLY A 204 -8.50 0.12 -13.88
N VAL A 205 -8.22 -1.10 -13.42
CA VAL A 205 -8.65 -1.58 -12.09
C VAL A 205 -8.08 -0.71 -10.98
N GLY A 206 -6.80 -0.33 -11.07
CA GLY A 206 -6.15 0.56 -10.10
C GLY A 206 -6.84 1.93 -10.03
N VAL A 207 -7.13 2.56 -11.17
CA VAL A 207 -7.85 3.85 -11.21
C VAL A 207 -9.25 3.73 -10.62
N VAL A 208 -9.99 2.67 -10.95
CA VAL A 208 -11.33 2.43 -10.37
C VAL A 208 -11.23 2.25 -8.85
N SER A 209 -10.24 1.49 -8.37
CA SER A 209 -10.00 1.31 -6.94
C SER A 209 -9.71 2.63 -6.23
N ILE A 210 -8.85 3.47 -6.78
CA ILE A 210 -8.54 4.80 -6.24
C ILE A 210 -9.80 5.68 -6.20
N LEU A 211 -10.63 5.67 -7.24
CA LEU A 211 -11.89 6.41 -7.28
C LEU A 211 -12.86 5.92 -6.19
N VAL A 212 -13.02 4.62 -6.04
CA VAL A 212 -13.86 4.01 -4.99
C VAL A 212 -13.36 4.40 -3.60
N LEU A 213 -12.05 4.34 -3.38
CA LEU A 213 -11.43 4.71 -2.09
C LEU A 213 -11.51 6.21 -1.77
N ASP A 214 -11.66 7.10 -2.77
CA ASP A 214 -11.90 8.54 -2.57
C ASP A 214 -13.38 8.88 -2.31
N LEU A 215 -14.34 8.01 -2.65
CA LEU A 215 -15.78 8.29 -2.52
C LEU A 215 -16.21 8.78 -1.12
N PRO A 216 -15.76 8.20 0.00
CA PRO A 216 -16.15 8.68 1.34
C PRO A 216 -15.72 10.14 1.54
N PHE A 217 -14.49 10.48 1.15
CA PHE A 217 -13.93 11.82 1.32
C PHE A 217 -14.58 12.84 0.38
N TRP A 218 -14.86 12.44 -0.86
CA TRP A 218 -15.57 13.27 -1.82
C TRP A 218 -16.99 13.62 -1.33
N ARG A 219 -17.72 12.63 -0.77
CA ARG A 219 -19.04 12.86 -0.18
C ARG A 219 -18.99 13.81 1.02
N GLU A 220 -17.98 13.65 1.89
CA GLU A 220 -17.76 14.54 3.03
C GLU A 220 -17.46 15.97 2.55
N ARG A 221 -16.54 16.15 1.61
CA ARG A 221 -16.20 17.46 1.03
C ARG A 221 -17.43 18.14 0.41
N ARG A 222 -18.25 17.41 -0.35
CA ARG A 222 -19.51 17.94 -0.91
C ARG A 222 -20.53 18.36 0.15
N ARG A 223 -20.67 17.58 1.22
CA ARG A 223 -21.57 17.94 2.32
C ARG A 223 -21.14 19.22 3.00
N LEU A 224 -19.84 19.39 3.27
CA LEU A 224 -19.30 20.61 3.89
C LEU A 224 -19.51 21.84 2.99
N MET A 225 -19.26 21.73 1.69
CA MET A 225 -19.51 22.83 0.75
C MET A 225 -21.00 23.24 0.70
N ARG A 226 -21.90 22.26 0.67
CA ARG A 226 -23.35 22.55 0.68
C ARG A 226 -23.81 23.25 1.98
N ARG A 227 -23.28 22.85 3.13
CA ARG A 227 -23.59 23.51 4.41
C ARG A 227 -23.12 24.96 4.39
N ALA A 228 -21.89 25.20 4.00
CA ALA A 228 -21.33 26.55 3.90
C ALA A 228 -22.14 27.45 2.95
N SER A 229 -22.61 26.92 1.82
CA SER A 229 -23.46 27.70 0.89
C SER A 229 -24.86 28.02 1.46
N LEU A 230 -25.44 27.11 2.25
CA LEU A 230 -26.73 27.36 2.91
C LEU A 230 -26.61 28.40 4.04
N GLU A 231 -25.56 28.34 4.83
CA GLU A 231 -25.26 29.32 5.89
C GLU A 231 -25.04 30.72 5.31
N ALA A 232 -24.32 30.82 4.20
CA ALA A 232 -24.12 32.10 3.50
C ALA A 232 -25.45 32.69 2.93
N ALA A 233 -26.35 31.83 2.47
CA ALA A 233 -27.66 32.25 1.94
C ALA A 233 -28.68 32.64 3.04
N SER A 234 -28.53 32.13 4.27
CA SER A 234 -29.43 32.44 5.40
C SER A 234 -28.97 33.62 6.25
N GLY A 235 -27.73 34.08 6.10
CA GLY A 235 -27.17 35.21 6.86
C GLY A 235 -27.16 36.55 6.12
N GLY A 236 -27.69 36.61 4.88
CA GLY A 236 -27.94 37.83 4.10
C GLY A 236 -29.42 38.15 4.01
#